data_fe59c6c018b44b1029cbd6d5d44ef3d9
#
_entry.id   fe59c6c018b44b1029cbd6d5d44ef3d9
#
_cell.length_a   1.000
_cell.length_b   1.000
_cell.length_c   1.000
_cell.angle_alpha   90.00
_cell.angle_beta   90.00
_cell.angle_gamma   90.00
#
_symmetry.space_group_name_H-M   'P 1'
#
loop_
_entity.id
_entity.type
_entity.pdbx_description
1 polymer ?
#
loop_
_entity_poly.entity_id
_entity_poly.type
_entity_poly.pdbx_seq_one_letter_code
_entity_poly.pdbx_strand_id
1 'polypeptide(L)'
;MIKRTYLLTILLIVCLLTGCGNKTEKMCRIEIRNENSTDVITLEQQSQADVDDFFDEDEWTECENFDEKLASEYVIELYQEKTHTRVQPDKENAYEKIMEYTTYKDSDIVKVVISKDAIKSGGVSEEDLTFYYKGSEQFFSALNNVLK
;
A
#
# COMPACT_ATOMS: atom_id res chain seq x y z
N MET A 1 -12.19 -3.31 19.34
CA MET A 1 -11.85 -4.74 19.19
C MET A 1 -12.30 -5.37 17.87
N ILE A 2 -13.46 -5.02 17.36
CA ILE A 2 -13.99 -5.61 16.11
C ILE A 2 -13.23 -5.19 14.86
N LYS A 3 -12.74 -3.94 14.75
CA LYS A 3 -12.04 -3.42 13.58
C LYS A 3 -10.62 -3.99 13.38
N ARG A 4 -9.90 -4.30 14.46
CA ARG A 4 -8.57 -4.93 14.39
C ARG A 4 -8.62 -6.32 13.76
N THR A 5 -9.75 -7.03 13.95
CA THR A 5 -10.00 -8.33 13.32
C THR A 5 -10.25 -8.19 11.81
N TYR A 6 -10.84 -7.09 11.36
CA TYR A 6 -11.12 -6.86 9.93
C TYR A 6 -9.86 -6.52 9.13
N LEU A 7 -8.92 -5.75 9.69
CA LEU A 7 -7.66 -5.43 9.01
C LEU A 7 -6.83 -6.70 8.79
N LEU A 8 -6.67 -7.51 9.85
CA LEU A 8 -6.02 -8.82 9.75
C LEU A 8 -6.74 -9.74 8.76
N THR A 9 -8.07 -9.65 8.69
CA THR A 9 -8.87 -10.47 7.76
C THR A 9 -8.72 -9.98 6.32
N ILE A 10 -8.62 -8.68 6.09
CA ILE A 10 -8.44 -8.10 4.74
C ILE A 10 -7.02 -8.39 4.24
N LEU A 11 -6.00 -8.24 5.08
CA LEU A 11 -4.63 -8.62 4.76
C LEU A 11 -4.53 -10.12 4.46
N LEU A 12 -5.20 -10.96 5.25
CA LEU A 12 -5.29 -12.40 5.03
C LEU A 12 -6.02 -12.75 3.72
N ILE A 13 -7.06 -12.00 3.33
CA ILE A 13 -7.81 -12.20 2.09
C ILE A 13 -6.94 -11.84 0.87
N VAL A 14 -6.13 -10.80 0.95
CA VAL A 14 -5.15 -10.47 -0.11
C VAL A 14 -4.13 -11.61 -0.27
N CYS A 15 -3.69 -12.23 0.82
CA CYS A 15 -2.81 -13.40 0.79
C CYS A 15 -3.49 -14.70 0.30
N LEU A 16 -4.81 -14.88 0.51
CA LEU A 16 -5.53 -16.09 0.11
C LEU A 16 -5.93 -16.11 -1.37
N LEU A 17 -5.81 -15.00 -2.09
CA LEU A 17 -6.02 -14.96 -3.54
C LEU A 17 -4.84 -15.53 -4.34
N THR A 18 -3.77 -15.99 -3.68
CA THR A 18 -2.71 -16.78 -4.31
C THR A 18 -3.15 -18.23 -4.43
N GLY A 19 -3.94 -18.52 -5.48
CA GLY A 19 -4.34 -19.88 -5.82
C GLY A 19 -3.15 -20.82 -5.97
N CYS A 20 -3.31 -22.05 -5.52
CA CYS A 20 -2.38 -23.16 -5.66
C CYS A 20 -1.85 -23.33 -7.10
N GLY A 21 -0.67 -22.89 -7.37
CA GLY A 21 0.12 -23.12 -8.58
C GLY A 21 1.52 -22.63 -8.26
N ASN A 22 2.58 -23.28 -8.72
CA ASN A 22 3.98 -22.94 -8.45
C ASN A 22 4.14 -21.46 -8.06
N LYS A 23 4.44 -21.23 -6.77
CA LYS A 23 4.53 -19.88 -6.19
C LYS A 23 5.74 -19.15 -6.78
N THR A 24 5.59 -18.56 -7.94
CA THR A 24 6.42 -17.43 -8.30
C THR A 24 5.95 -16.29 -7.38
N GLU A 25 6.80 -15.87 -6.48
CA GLU A 25 6.56 -14.73 -5.62
C GLU A 25 6.27 -13.52 -6.52
N LYS A 26 5.14 -12.87 -6.29
CA LYS A 26 4.79 -11.67 -7.06
C LYS A 26 5.66 -10.53 -6.59
N MET A 27 6.28 -9.84 -7.53
CA MET A 27 7.07 -8.67 -7.23
C MET A 27 6.16 -7.45 -7.08
N CYS A 28 6.58 -6.54 -6.23
CA CYS A 28 5.92 -5.26 -6.01
C CYS A 28 6.78 -4.11 -6.53
N ARG A 29 6.15 -2.97 -6.73
CA ARG A 29 6.78 -1.70 -7.06
C ARG A 29 6.20 -0.64 -6.14
N ILE A 30 7.05 0.21 -5.57
CA ILE A 30 6.65 1.34 -4.72
C ILE A 30 7.01 2.61 -5.47
N GLU A 31 6.05 3.50 -5.67
CA GLU A 31 6.24 4.84 -6.22
C GLU A 31 5.96 5.89 -5.15
N ILE A 32 6.91 6.79 -4.94
CA ILE A 32 6.82 7.84 -3.93
C ILE A 32 6.84 9.19 -4.64
N ARG A 33 5.82 10.00 -4.41
CA ARG A 33 5.69 11.35 -4.95
C ARG A 33 5.57 12.35 -3.81
N ASN A 34 6.29 13.46 -3.91
CA ASN A 34 6.01 14.62 -3.08
C ASN A 34 4.86 15.42 -3.69
N GLU A 35 3.87 15.81 -2.92
CA GLU A 35 2.71 16.59 -3.39
C GLU A 35 3.10 17.94 -4.04
N ASN A 36 4.27 18.47 -3.69
CA ASN A 36 4.77 19.75 -4.20
C ASN A 36 5.85 19.61 -5.29
N SER A 37 6.11 18.39 -5.78
CA SER A 37 7.10 18.10 -6.81
C SER A 37 6.51 17.22 -7.90
N THR A 38 7.09 17.30 -9.09
CA THR A 38 6.79 16.38 -10.20
C THR A 38 7.67 15.14 -10.18
N ASP A 39 8.65 15.08 -9.26
CA ASP A 39 9.59 13.97 -9.18
C ASP A 39 8.93 12.76 -8.52
N VAL A 40 9.18 11.59 -9.11
CA VAL A 40 8.74 10.30 -8.62
C VAL A 40 9.97 9.44 -8.34
N ILE A 41 10.05 8.93 -7.12
CA ILE A 41 11.03 7.92 -6.74
C ILE A 41 10.37 6.56 -6.89
N THR A 42 11.01 5.65 -7.63
CA THR A 42 10.48 4.32 -7.88
C THR A 42 11.41 3.25 -7.30
N LEU A 43 10.88 2.41 -6.44
CA LEU A 43 11.53 1.19 -5.94
C LEU A 43 10.98 0.00 -6.72
N GLU A 44 11.76 -0.49 -7.68
CA GLU A 44 11.38 -1.61 -8.55
C GLU A 44 11.68 -2.96 -7.89
N GLN A 45 10.93 -3.99 -8.30
CA GLN A 45 11.19 -5.39 -7.98
C GLN A 45 11.33 -5.68 -6.47
N GLN A 46 10.46 -5.08 -5.67
CA GLN A 46 10.42 -5.36 -4.23
C GLN A 46 9.74 -6.71 -3.98
N SER A 47 10.35 -7.55 -3.15
CA SER A 47 9.69 -8.75 -2.62
C SER A 47 8.60 -8.34 -1.62
N GLN A 48 7.71 -9.27 -1.24
CA GLN A 48 6.74 -9.00 -0.17
C GLN A 48 7.45 -8.67 1.14
N ALA A 49 8.56 -9.33 1.45
CA ALA A 49 9.34 -9.05 2.66
C ALA A 49 9.93 -7.63 2.64
N ASP A 50 10.41 -7.15 1.48
CA ASP A 50 10.91 -5.77 1.36
C ASP A 50 9.79 -4.75 1.58
N VAL A 51 8.58 -5.04 1.10
CA VAL A 51 7.38 -4.21 1.32
C VAL A 51 6.99 -4.19 2.79
N ASP A 52 6.94 -5.35 3.43
CA ASP A 52 6.60 -5.48 4.85
C ASP A 52 7.62 -4.74 5.73
N ASP A 53 8.91 -4.86 5.42
CA ASP A 53 9.99 -4.16 6.11
C ASP A 53 9.95 -2.64 5.90
N PHE A 54 9.52 -2.18 4.71
CA PHE A 54 9.42 -0.75 4.40
C PHE A 54 8.25 -0.09 5.14
N PHE A 55 7.07 -0.71 5.12
CA PHE A 55 5.87 -0.13 5.72
C PHE A 55 5.77 -0.39 7.22
N ASP A 56 6.25 -1.56 7.72
CA ASP A 56 6.21 -1.93 9.15
C ASP A 56 4.79 -1.78 9.76
N GLU A 57 3.77 -2.16 8.98
CA GLU A 57 2.36 -1.93 9.31
C GLU A 57 1.90 -2.63 10.60
N ASP A 58 2.59 -3.69 11.01
CA ASP A 58 2.28 -4.42 12.25
C ASP A 58 2.43 -3.55 13.51
N GLU A 59 3.30 -2.53 13.45
CA GLU A 59 3.55 -1.58 14.55
C GLU A 59 2.64 -0.33 14.48
N TRP A 60 1.79 -0.23 13.45
CA TRP A 60 0.91 0.91 13.31
C TRP A 60 -0.30 0.82 14.25
N THR A 61 -0.79 1.96 14.69
CA THR A 61 -1.97 2.04 15.55
C THR A 61 -3.10 2.80 14.87
N GLU A 62 -4.33 2.29 14.96
CA GLU A 62 -5.51 2.93 14.37
C GLU A 62 -5.72 4.34 14.96
N CYS A 63 -5.99 5.31 14.08
CA CYS A 63 -6.30 6.68 14.45
C CYS A 63 -7.80 6.93 14.26
N GLU A 64 -8.53 7.14 15.36
CA GLU A 64 -9.98 7.39 15.31
C GLU A 64 -10.34 8.84 14.95
N ASN A 65 -9.42 9.79 15.22
CA ASN A 65 -9.66 11.21 15.01
C ASN A 65 -8.59 11.76 14.06
N PHE A 66 -8.99 12.02 12.83
CA PHE A 66 -8.14 12.64 11.82
C PHE A 66 -8.51 14.11 11.62
N ASP A 67 -7.53 15.02 11.63
CA ASP A 67 -7.72 16.41 11.28
C ASP A 67 -7.55 16.58 9.76
N GLU A 68 -8.66 16.81 9.06
CA GLU A 68 -8.70 17.03 7.59
C GLU A 68 -7.92 18.26 7.12
N LYS A 69 -7.46 19.12 8.03
CA LYS A 69 -6.68 20.32 7.72
C LYS A 69 -5.18 20.05 7.58
N LEU A 70 -4.73 18.85 7.90
CA LEU A 70 -3.33 18.48 7.73
C LEU A 70 -2.94 18.54 6.26
N ALA A 71 -1.83 19.21 5.95
CA ALA A 71 -1.30 19.25 4.60
C ALA A 71 -0.62 17.92 4.26
N SER A 72 -1.03 17.27 3.17
CA SER A 72 -0.35 16.09 2.63
C SER A 72 1.08 16.45 2.21
N GLU A 73 1.99 15.51 2.37
CA GLU A 73 3.41 15.69 2.07
C GLU A 73 3.89 14.71 0.99
N TYR A 74 3.68 13.41 1.23
CA TYR A 74 4.04 12.36 0.27
C TYR A 74 2.85 11.45 0.00
N VAL A 75 2.73 11.04 -1.26
CA VAL A 75 1.84 9.98 -1.70
C VAL A 75 2.71 8.80 -2.13
N ILE A 76 2.47 7.64 -1.53
CA ILE A 76 3.20 6.41 -1.77
C ILE A 76 2.21 5.40 -2.36
N GLU A 77 2.45 4.98 -3.58
CA GLU A 77 1.60 4.01 -4.28
C GLU A 77 2.30 2.66 -4.32
N LEU A 78 1.59 1.63 -3.85
CA LEU A 78 2.04 0.25 -3.89
C LEU A 78 1.36 -0.47 -5.05
N TYR A 79 2.17 -1.03 -5.93
CA TYR A 79 1.75 -1.83 -7.08
C TYR A 79 2.21 -3.27 -6.91
N GLN A 80 1.43 -4.20 -7.43
CA GLN A 80 1.78 -5.63 -7.47
C GLN A 80 1.68 -6.15 -8.90
N GLU A 81 2.54 -7.09 -9.28
CA GLU A 81 2.46 -7.78 -10.57
C GLU A 81 1.12 -8.47 -10.76
N LYS A 82 0.50 -8.25 -11.93
CA LYS A 82 -0.72 -8.97 -12.31
C LYS A 82 -0.43 -10.44 -12.53
N THR A 83 -1.36 -11.29 -12.11
CA THR A 83 -1.29 -12.72 -12.43
C THR A 83 -1.49 -12.90 -13.93
N HIS A 84 -0.46 -13.38 -14.62
CA HIS A 84 -0.57 -13.74 -16.04
C HIS A 84 -1.44 -15.00 -16.20
N THR A 85 -2.51 -14.88 -16.97
CA THR A 85 -3.22 -16.05 -17.46
C THR A 85 -2.50 -16.59 -18.69
N ARG A 86 -2.45 -17.92 -18.88
CA ARG A 86 -1.72 -18.63 -19.95
C ARG A 86 -2.02 -18.17 -21.39
N VAL A 87 -2.95 -17.25 -21.58
CA VAL A 87 -3.47 -16.82 -22.90
C VAL A 87 -2.81 -15.53 -23.41
N GLN A 88 -1.96 -14.85 -22.64
CA GLN A 88 -1.27 -13.63 -23.07
C GLN A 88 0.22 -13.70 -22.74
N PRO A 89 1.04 -14.31 -23.63
CA PRO A 89 2.46 -14.52 -23.34
C PRO A 89 3.35 -13.28 -23.40
N ASP A 90 2.96 -12.18 -23.99
CA ASP A 90 3.91 -11.11 -24.41
C ASP A 90 3.49 -9.67 -24.03
N LYS A 91 2.91 -9.42 -22.88
CA LYS A 91 2.86 -8.05 -22.36
C LYS A 91 3.75 -7.93 -21.14
N GLU A 92 4.67 -6.94 -21.23
CA GLU A 92 5.49 -6.44 -20.13
C GLU A 92 4.77 -6.55 -18.80
N ASN A 93 5.48 -6.94 -17.75
CA ASN A 93 4.97 -7.13 -16.39
C ASN A 93 4.00 -6.00 -16.05
N ALA A 94 2.71 -6.24 -16.21
CA ALA A 94 1.71 -5.24 -15.93
C ALA A 94 1.49 -5.24 -14.42
N TYR A 95 1.80 -4.11 -13.80
CA TYR A 95 1.51 -3.85 -12.39
C TYR A 95 0.07 -3.32 -12.25
N GLU A 96 -0.55 -3.61 -11.12
CA GLU A 96 -1.81 -3.00 -10.70
C GLU A 96 -1.62 -2.32 -9.35
N LYS A 97 -2.16 -1.12 -9.18
CA LYS A 97 -2.14 -0.42 -7.89
C LYS A 97 -3.02 -1.17 -6.91
N ILE A 98 -2.45 -1.54 -5.77
CA ILE A 98 -3.17 -2.25 -4.71
C ILE A 98 -3.45 -1.36 -3.51
N MET A 99 -2.56 -0.44 -3.17
CA MET A 99 -2.69 0.48 -2.04
C MET A 99 -2.11 1.85 -2.35
N GLU A 100 -2.59 2.84 -1.63
CA GLU A 100 -2.05 4.19 -1.61
C GLU A 100 -1.95 4.66 -0.16
N TYR A 101 -0.80 5.22 0.19
CA TYR A 101 -0.51 5.78 1.50
C TYR A 101 -0.23 7.26 1.35
N THR A 102 -0.86 8.09 2.17
CA THR A 102 -0.59 9.53 2.21
C THR A 102 -0.03 9.89 3.58
N THR A 103 1.13 10.51 3.61
CA THR A 103 1.72 11.10 4.83
C THR A 103 1.41 12.59 4.90
N TYR A 104 1.46 13.14 6.08
CA TYR A 104 1.12 14.54 6.34
C TYR A 104 2.29 15.26 7.00
N LYS A 105 2.45 16.53 6.64
CA LYS A 105 3.52 17.37 7.17
C LYS A 105 3.43 17.50 8.68
N ASP A 106 4.56 17.33 9.35
CA ASP A 106 4.70 17.45 10.80
C ASP A 106 3.74 16.54 11.60
N SER A 107 3.39 15.37 11.04
CA SER A 107 2.45 14.42 11.62
C SER A 107 2.93 12.98 11.50
N ASP A 108 2.56 12.16 12.46
CA ASP A 108 2.76 10.70 12.43
C ASP A 108 1.57 9.94 11.81
N ILE A 109 0.58 10.67 11.30
CA ILE A 109 -0.61 10.10 10.69
C ILE A 109 -0.31 9.65 9.25
N VAL A 110 -0.83 8.50 8.90
CA VAL A 110 -0.83 7.93 7.55
C VAL A 110 -2.26 7.58 7.15
N LYS A 111 -2.72 8.13 6.02
CA LYS A 111 -3.96 7.69 5.37
C LYS A 111 -3.65 6.51 4.47
N VAL A 112 -4.41 5.44 4.57
CA VAL A 112 -4.30 4.25 3.73
C VAL A 112 -5.58 4.09 2.91
N VAL A 113 -5.44 3.97 1.59
CA VAL A 113 -6.55 3.72 0.68
C VAL A 113 -6.29 2.42 -0.07
N ILE A 114 -7.18 1.44 0.09
CA ILE A 114 -7.12 0.21 -0.69
C ILE A 114 -7.70 0.46 -2.08
N SER A 115 -6.98 0.08 -3.13
CA SER A 115 -7.44 0.27 -4.50
C SER A 115 -8.69 -0.57 -4.80
N LYS A 116 -9.71 0.04 -5.41
CA LYS A 116 -10.92 -0.67 -5.85
C LYS A 116 -10.61 -1.77 -6.87
N ASP A 117 -9.59 -1.55 -7.70
CA ASP A 117 -9.17 -2.51 -8.71
C ASP A 117 -8.59 -3.79 -8.09
N ALA A 118 -7.97 -3.67 -6.91
CA ALA A 118 -7.45 -4.82 -6.16
C ALA A 118 -8.57 -5.69 -5.55
N ILE A 119 -9.74 -5.11 -5.25
CA ILE A 119 -10.84 -5.79 -4.55
C ILE A 119 -11.89 -6.28 -5.54
N LYS A 120 -11.78 -6.48 -6.74
CA LYS A 120 -12.71 -7.11 -7.73
C LYS A 120 -14.19 -7.24 -7.31
N SER A 121 -14.64 -6.55 -6.25
CA SER A 121 -16.01 -6.55 -5.74
C SER A 121 -16.69 -5.23 -6.10
N GLY A 122 -17.73 -5.27 -6.90
CA GLY A 122 -18.56 -4.11 -7.18
C GLY A 122 -19.35 -3.67 -5.94
N GLY A 123 -19.44 -2.36 -5.72
CA GLY A 123 -20.33 -1.77 -4.71
C GLY A 123 -19.68 -1.30 -3.41
N VAL A 124 -18.36 -1.36 -3.29
CA VAL A 124 -17.62 -0.78 -2.14
C VAL A 124 -17.30 0.68 -2.42
N SER A 125 -17.61 1.59 -1.49
CA SER A 125 -17.26 3.00 -1.62
C SER A 125 -15.78 3.23 -1.31
N GLU A 126 -15.21 4.34 -1.74
CA GLU A 126 -13.83 4.69 -1.40
C GLU A 126 -13.67 4.98 0.10
N GLU A 127 -14.71 5.52 0.73
CA GLU A 127 -14.73 5.76 2.17
C GLU A 127 -14.59 4.46 2.97
N ASP A 128 -15.22 3.37 2.51
CA ASP A 128 -15.11 2.05 3.15
C ASP A 128 -13.70 1.43 3.00
N LEU A 129 -12.90 1.94 2.07
CA LEU A 129 -11.55 1.50 1.77
C LEU A 129 -10.47 2.46 2.27
N THR A 130 -10.87 3.49 3.03
CA THR A 130 -10.00 4.52 3.57
C THR A 130 -9.84 4.34 5.08
N PHE A 131 -8.59 4.30 5.53
CA PHE A 131 -8.21 4.10 6.92
C PHE A 131 -7.16 5.11 7.34
N TYR A 132 -7.09 5.42 8.63
CA TYR A 132 -6.11 6.33 9.21
C TYR A 132 -5.37 5.64 10.35
N TYR A 133 -4.04 5.75 10.33
CA TYR A 133 -3.15 5.14 11.32
C TYR A 133 -2.11 6.15 11.78
N LYS A 134 -1.54 5.88 12.94
CA LYS A 134 -0.22 6.40 13.30
C LYS A 134 0.81 5.42 12.80
N GLY A 135 1.67 5.88 11.88
CA GLY A 135 2.78 5.10 11.36
C GLY A 135 3.88 4.90 12.41
N SER A 136 4.67 3.84 12.23
CA SER A 136 5.81 3.55 13.10
C SER A 136 7.00 4.48 12.83
N GLU A 137 7.89 4.63 13.80
CA GLU A 137 9.16 5.35 13.62
C GLU A 137 10.03 4.68 12.53
N GLN A 138 9.96 3.36 12.42
CA GLN A 138 10.68 2.60 11.40
C GLN A 138 10.21 2.97 10.00
N PHE A 139 8.90 3.04 9.77
CA PHE A 139 8.33 3.47 8.49
C PHE A 139 8.83 4.85 8.09
N PHE A 140 8.72 5.85 8.95
CA PHE A 140 9.19 7.21 8.65
C PHE A 140 10.70 7.28 8.44
N SER A 141 11.46 6.46 9.16
CA SER A 141 12.92 6.34 8.97
C SER A 141 13.25 5.74 7.61
N ALA A 142 12.55 4.67 7.20
CA ALA A 142 12.71 4.05 5.88
C ALA A 142 12.36 5.02 4.76
N LEU A 143 11.22 5.73 4.86
CA LEU A 143 10.81 6.76 3.92
C LEU A 143 11.86 7.86 3.78
N ASN A 144 12.35 8.42 4.90
CA ASN A 144 13.38 9.45 4.90
C ASN A 144 14.71 8.98 4.29
N ASN A 145 15.05 7.71 4.39
CA ASN A 145 16.27 7.14 3.79
C ASN A 145 16.18 7.06 2.27
N VAL A 146 14.99 6.80 1.74
CA VAL A 146 14.75 6.75 0.29
C VAL A 146 14.70 8.15 -0.32
N LEU A 147 14.30 9.16 0.45
CA LEU A 147 14.15 10.55 0.01
C LEU A 147 15.47 11.35 0.00
N LYS A 148 16.58 10.79 0.51
CA LYS A 148 17.92 11.42 0.53
C LYS A 148 18.69 11.18 -0.77
#